data_53d3391e5f49e6998aa9f07f860e3b4a
#
_entry.id   53d3391e5f49e6998aa9f07f860e3b4a
#
_cell.length_a   1.000
_cell.length_b   1.000
_cell.length_c   1.000
_cell.angle_alpha   90.00
_cell.angle_beta   90.00
_cell.angle_gamma   90.00
#
_symmetry.space_group_name_H-M   'P 1'
#
loop_
_entity.id
_entity.type
_entity.pdbx_description
1 polymer ?
#
loop_
_entity_poly.entity_id
_entity_poly.type
_entity_poly.pdbx_seq_one_letter_code
_entity_poly.pdbx_strand_id
1 'polypeptide(L)'
;RRRGAAAPSAGEGAAQDLKQQLRGHKQQAVIETLAGLAAEGITEPRQADVMERAEAAHSTVQSLIDKGMVEAIEKEVHRSPLDDLPDPGDPPDHTLHPAQQASLDAISDAVGDRRYATFLLHGVTGSGKTEVYIAALKRVLAQGRTGIILVPEIALTPQTVQRFRAHFGDQIAVLHSQMSMGERYDAWRALRAGRCSIAIGPRSAVLAPLQNLGLIVVDEEHEHSYKQFDPSPRYHARDVAVLRAHMNDAVCVLGSATPSLESRMNAEWGKYTLLEMPERVPDSSGTAAELPEIRVVDLGLEHRKHQLEGALSNALREAIRTRLERGEQTILLQNRRGYAPVIECEDCGWSPRCRDCDVTLTFHKSKRHLRCHY
;
A
#
# COMPACT_ATOMS: atom_id res chain seq x y z
N ARG A 1 14.26 9.50 19.38
CA ARG A 1 15.68 9.90 19.59
C ARG A 1 16.45 8.66 20.01
N ARG A 2 17.54 8.31 19.34
CA ARG A 2 18.45 7.22 19.73
C ARG A 2 19.81 7.82 20.07
N ARG A 3 20.44 7.33 21.13
CA ARG A 3 21.79 7.76 21.52
C ARG A 3 22.81 6.99 20.70
N GLY A 4 23.68 7.69 19.99
CA GLY A 4 24.90 7.15 19.36
C GLY A 4 26.10 7.45 20.22
N ALA A 5 27.14 6.61 20.18
CA ALA A 5 28.41 6.86 20.79
C ALA A 5 29.45 7.11 19.68
N ALA A 6 30.13 8.24 19.69
CA ALA A 6 31.20 8.56 18.75
C ALA A 6 32.59 8.39 19.41
N ALA A 7 33.54 7.89 18.63
CA ALA A 7 34.94 7.89 19.03
C ALA A 7 35.58 9.27 18.73
N PRO A 8 36.50 9.76 19.54
CA PRO A 8 37.29 10.93 19.17
C PRO A 8 38.07 10.64 17.87
N SER A 9 38.19 11.64 16.99
CA SER A 9 38.81 11.57 15.67
C SER A 9 40.34 11.36 15.71
N ALA A 10 40.80 10.36 16.44
CA ALA A 10 42.22 10.08 16.65
C ALA A 10 42.53 8.67 16.13
N GLY A 11 43.53 8.54 15.28
CA GLY A 11 43.98 7.28 14.70
C GLY A 11 44.40 6.22 15.73
N GLU A 12 44.82 5.02 15.27
CA GLU A 12 45.13 3.81 16.07
C GLU A 12 46.03 4.06 17.30
N GLY A 13 46.89 5.08 17.29
CA GLY A 13 47.74 5.46 18.41
C GLY A 13 46.97 6.00 19.63
N ALA A 14 45.92 6.76 19.42
CA ALA A 14 45.14 7.31 20.54
C ALA A 14 44.23 6.26 21.20
N ALA A 15 43.82 5.22 20.48
CA ALA A 15 43.07 4.09 21.05
C ALA A 15 43.98 3.23 21.98
N GLN A 16 45.26 3.11 21.67
CA GLN A 16 46.23 2.40 22.53
C GLN A 16 46.54 3.15 23.82
N ASP A 17 46.70 4.49 23.80
CA ASP A 17 46.91 5.32 24.99
C ASP A 17 45.67 5.31 25.91
N LEU A 18 44.48 5.35 25.37
CA LEU A 18 43.21 5.23 26.10
C LEU A 18 43.07 3.87 26.80
N LYS A 19 43.55 2.78 26.19
CA LYS A 19 43.53 1.44 26.78
C LYS A 19 44.39 1.34 28.06
N GLN A 20 45.53 1.99 28.09
CA GLN A 20 46.43 1.96 29.27
C GLN A 20 45.84 2.70 30.48
N GLN A 21 44.91 3.63 30.26
CA GLN A 21 44.23 4.38 31.32
C GLN A 21 43.03 3.63 31.92
N LEU A 22 42.56 2.54 31.25
CA LEU A 22 41.39 1.78 31.67
C LEU A 22 41.76 0.53 32.47
N ARG A 23 41.28 0.45 33.71
CA ARG A 23 41.50 -0.71 34.60
C ARG A 23 40.45 -1.82 34.41
N GLY A 24 39.37 -1.58 33.70
CA GLY A 24 38.25 -2.52 33.55
C GLY A 24 38.26 -3.21 32.19
N HIS A 25 38.35 -4.54 32.15
CA HIS A 25 38.30 -5.35 30.91
C HIS A 25 37.14 -5.02 30.01
N LYS A 26 35.92 -4.81 30.56
CA LYS A 26 34.73 -4.43 29.80
C LYS A 26 34.77 -3.02 29.22
N GLN A 27 35.44 -2.07 29.87
CA GLN A 27 35.64 -0.72 29.34
C GLN A 27 36.64 -0.76 28.17
N GLN A 28 37.66 -1.59 28.25
CA GLN A 28 38.63 -1.80 27.17
C GLN A 28 37.94 -2.42 25.94
N ALA A 29 37.06 -3.42 26.13
CA ALA A 29 36.31 -4.03 25.06
C ALA A 29 35.38 -3.04 24.31
N VAL A 30 34.78 -2.08 25.03
CA VAL A 30 33.97 -1.01 24.38
C VAL A 30 34.84 -0.11 23.49
N ILE A 31 36.02 0.31 23.98
CA ILE A 31 36.94 1.16 23.19
C ILE A 31 37.47 0.39 21.97
N GLU A 32 37.81 -0.90 22.12
CA GLU A 32 38.24 -1.76 21.01
C GLU A 32 37.13 -1.91 19.95
N THR A 33 35.89 -2.14 20.39
CA THR A 33 34.75 -2.23 19.50
C THR A 33 34.51 -0.93 18.72
N LEU A 34 34.60 0.22 19.39
CA LEU A 34 34.47 1.53 18.75
C LEU A 34 35.62 1.78 17.74
N ALA A 35 36.86 1.42 18.08
CA ALA A 35 37.98 1.54 17.16
C ALA A 35 37.87 0.61 15.95
N GLY A 36 37.40 -0.62 16.16
CA GLY A 36 37.12 -1.57 15.08
C GLY A 36 36.01 -1.07 14.13
N LEU A 37 34.90 -0.56 14.68
CA LEU A 37 33.81 0.02 13.88
C LEU A 37 34.27 1.26 13.10
N ALA A 38 35.11 2.09 13.70
CA ALA A 38 35.71 3.26 13.02
C ALA A 38 36.62 2.85 11.85
N ALA A 39 37.36 1.75 11.99
CA ALA A 39 38.18 1.18 10.89
C ALA A 39 37.29 0.58 9.77
N GLU A 40 36.09 0.08 10.09
CA GLU A 40 35.07 -0.33 9.15
C GLU A 40 34.34 0.86 8.48
N GLY A 41 34.68 2.11 8.82
CA GLY A 41 34.06 3.32 8.29
C GLY A 41 32.80 3.76 9.06
N ILE A 42 32.46 3.09 10.16
CA ILE A 42 31.30 3.42 11.02
C ILE A 42 31.75 4.34 12.15
N THR A 43 31.71 5.65 11.94
CA THR A 43 32.17 6.66 12.89
C THR A 43 31.19 6.96 14.02
N GLU A 44 29.92 6.70 13.84
CA GLU A 44 28.83 6.98 14.79
C GLU A 44 27.96 5.73 15.01
N PRO A 45 28.47 4.65 15.62
CA PRO A 45 27.70 3.44 15.84
C PRO A 45 26.59 3.66 16.86
N ARG A 46 25.51 2.88 16.76
CA ARG A 46 24.45 2.89 17.77
C ARG A 46 24.99 2.36 19.10
N GLN A 47 24.62 2.98 20.20
CA GLN A 47 25.05 2.53 21.55
C GLN A 47 24.66 1.06 21.80
N ALA A 48 23.50 0.60 21.30
CA ALA A 48 23.06 -0.79 21.43
C ALA A 48 24.00 -1.76 20.72
N ASP A 49 24.43 -1.44 19.48
CA ASP A 49 25.31 -2.29 18.67
C ASP A 49 26.72 -2.38 19.32
N VAL A 50 27.20 -1.28 19.90
CA VAL A 50 28.47 -1.25 20.66
C VAL A 50 28.36 -2.12 21.91
N MET A 51 27.24 -2.02 22.64
CA MET A 51 27.01 -2.82 23.86
C MET A 51 26.92 -4.32 23.54
N GLU A 52 26.25 -4.69 22.46
CA GLU A 52 26.14 -6.08 22.02
C GLU A 52 27.49 -6.65 21.58
N ARG A 53 28.24 -5.95 20.71
CA ARG A 53 29.56 -6.41 20.22
C ARG A 53 30.62 -6.46 21.31
N ALA A 54 30.58 -5.53 22.28
CA ALA A 54 31.50 -5.49 23.39
C ALA A 54 31.06 -6.34 24.60
N GLU A 55 29.90 -6.99 24.52
CA GLU A 55 29.26 -7.68 25.66
C GLU A 55 29.23 -6.84 26.94
N ALA A 56 28.97 -5.54 26.79
CA ALA A 56 29.07 -4.58 27.87
C ALA A 56 27.69 -4.08 28.32
N ALA A 57 27.53 -3.87 29.63
CA ALA A 57 26.32 -3.28 30.19
C ALA A 57 26.26 -1.76 29.94
N HIS A 58 25.04 -1.20 29.95
CA HIS A 58 24.79 0.24 29.80
C HIS A 58 25.62 1.08 30.79
N SER A 59 25.78 0.63 32.05
CA SER A 59 26.57 1.29 33.08
C SER A 59 28.04 1.41 32.69
N THR A 60 28.59 0.45 31.93
CA THR A 60 29.98 0.47 31.45
C THR A 60 30.17 1.58 30.42
N VAL A 61 29.28 1.69 29.47
CA VAL A 61 29.30 2.75 28.44
C VAL A 61 29.07 4.11 29.10
N GLN A 62 28.10 4.21 30.02
CA GLN A 62 27.85 5.45 30.76
C GLN A 62 29.07 5.92 31.55
N SER A 63 29.78 5.00 32.21
CA SER A 63 31.03 5.33 32.91
C SER A 63 32.16 5.87 32.01
N LEU A 64 32.22 5.41 30.74
CA LEU A 64 33.13 5.95 29.74
C LEU A 64 32.72 7.34 29.26
N ILE A 65 31.43 7.59 29.15
CA ILE A 65 30.84 8.90 28.80
C ILE A 65 31.16 9.88 29.96
N ASP A 66 30.91 9.49 31.21
CA ASP A 66 31.16 10.32 32.39
C ASP A 66 32.64 10.66 32.56
N LYS A 67 33.55 9.79 32.10
CA LYS A 67 35.02 10.02 32.07
C LYS A 67 35.45 10.87 30.87
N GLY A 68 34.57 11.24 29.97
CA GLY A 68 34.88 12.00 28.75
C GLY A 68 35.68 11.21 27.69
N MET A 69 35.77 9.87 27.83
CA MET A 69 36.49 9.00 26.88
C MET A 69 35.65 8.65 25.65
N VAL A 70 34.32 8.71 25.78
CA VAL A 70 33.34 8.48 24.71
C VAL A 70 32.32 9.60 24.78
N GLU A 71 31.94 10.14 23.65
CA GLU A 71 30.87 11.11 23.54
C GLU A 71 29.59 10.43 23.12
N ALA A 72 28.49 10.70 23.82
CA ALA A 72 27.16 10.25 23.42
C ALA A 72 26.44 11.37 22.63
N ILE A 73 26.18 11.12 21.37
CA ILE A 73 25.45 12.04 20.48
C ILE A 73 24.05 11.57 20.36
N GLU A 74 23.06 12.43 20.64
CA GLU A 74 21.67 12.16 20.29
C GLU A 74 21.47 12.46 18.80
N LYS A 75 21.38 11.43 17.99
CA LYS A 75 21.10 11.56 16.56
C LYS A 75 19.68 11.11 16.26
N GLU A 76 18.97 11.93 15.50
CA GLU A 76 17.65 11.58 15.00
C GLU A 76 17.80 10.55 13.87
N VAL A 77 17.33 9.33 14.11
CA VAL A 77 17.33 8.26 13.10
C VAL A 77 15.95 8.17 12.50
N HIS A 78 15.85 8.37 11.21
CA HIS A 78 14.63 8.13 10.45
C HIS A 78 14.54 6.66 10.05
N ARG A 79 13.45 6.04 10.39
CA ARG A 79 13.12 4.67 9.99
C ARG A 79 12.16 4.75 8.81
N SER A 80 12.46 4.03 7.76
CA SER A 80 11.59 3.92 6.61
C SER A 80 11.34 2.45 6.28
N PRO A 81 10.10 2.03 6.03
CA PRO A 81 9.83 0.69 5.48
C PRO A 81 10.52 0.44 4.14
N LEU A 82 11.03 1.50 3.50
CA LEU A 82 11.73 1.41 2.21
C LEU A 82 13.20 0.98 2.39
N ASP A 83 13.77 1.11 3.61
CA ASP A 83 15.17 0.81 3.87
C ASP A 83 15.49 -0.69 3.69
N ASP A 84 14.50 -1.56 3.95
CA ASP A 84 14.61 -3.01 3.81
C ASP A 84 14.30 -3.52 2.40
N LEU A 85 13.85 -2.64 1.49
CA LEU A 85 13.55 -3.02 0.11
C LEU A 85 14.78 -2.86 -0.79
N PRO A 86 15.01 -3.80 -1.73
CA PRO A 86 16.10 -3.69 -2.69
C PRO A 86 15.95 -2.41 -3.53
N ASP A 87 17.06 -2.01 -4.16
CA ASP A 87 17.04 -0.90 -5.12
C ASP A 87 16.08 -1.22 -6.26
N PRO A 88 15.12 -0.35 -6.56
CA PRO A 88 14.13 -0.59 -7.61
C PRO A 88 14.73 -0.55 -9.03
N GLY A 89 15.97 -0.08 -9.19
CA GLY A 89 16.58 0.16 -10.50
C GLY A 89 15.96 1.36 -11.24
N ASP A 90 16.36 1.54 -12.48
CA ASP A 90 15.82 2.59 -13.33
C ASP A 90 14.37 2.31 -13.69
N PRO A 91 13.50 3.33 -13.68
CA PRO A 91 12.13 3.17 -14.09
C PRO A 91 12.07 2.80 -15.59
N PRO A 92 11.19 1.87 -15.97
CA PRO A 92 11.01 1.53 -17.37
C PRO A 92 10.52 2.76 -18.15
N ASP A 93 11.14 2.99 -19.30
CA ASP A 93 10.70 4.05 -20.22
C ASP A 93 9.49 3.55 -21.02
N HIS A 94 8.32 4.07 -20.69
CA HIS A 94 7.07 3.72 -21.35
C HIS A 94 6.48 4.92 -22.07
N THR A 95 6.27 4.77 -23.37
CA THR A 95 5.44 5.71 -24.12
C THR A 95 3.96 5.46 -23.79
N LEU A 96 3.27 6.50 -23.38
CA LEU A 96 1.85 6.38 -23.05
C LEU A 96 1.02 6.07 -24.31
N HIS A 97 0.08 5.15 -24.16
CA HIS A 97 -0.92 4.85 -25.18
C HIS A 97 -1.86 6.04 -25.38
N PRO A 98 -2.49 6.22 -26.55
CA PRO A 98 -3.35 7.39 -26.82
C PRO A 98 -4.42 7.66 -25.76
N ALA A 99 -5.10 6.62 -25.25
CA ALA A 99 -6.11 6.76 -24.20
C ALA A 99 -5.51 7.20 -22.85
N GLN A 100 -4.28 6.73 -22.53
CA GLN A 100 -3.54 7.16 -21.35
C GLN A 100 -3.11 8.62 -21.50
N GLN A 101 -2.61 9.00 -22.68
CA GLN A 101 -2.17 10.37 -22.97
C GLN A 101 -3.34 11.34 -22.88
N ALA A 102 -4.48 11.04 -23.49
CA ALA A 102 -5.69 11.86 -23.42
C ALA A 102 -6.18 12.05 -21.97
N SER A 103 -6.12 10.96 -21.17
CA SER A 103 -6.46 11.02 -19.74
C SER A 103 -5.47 11.89 -18.96
N LEU A 104 -4.17 11.76 -19.25
CA LEU A 104 -3.13 12.57 -18.62
C LEU A 104 -3.26 14.05 -18.99
N ASP A 105 -3.59 14.36 -20.24
CA ASP A 105 -3.73 15.75 -20.73
C ASP A 105 -4.88 16.44 -19.98
N ALA A 106 -6.05 15.79 -19.88
CA ALA A 106 -7.19 16.33 -19.14
C ALA A 106 -6.88 16.58 -17.65
N ILE A 107 -6.16 15.64 -17.01
CA ILE A 107 -5.71 15.79 -15.62
C ILE A 107 -4.68 16.92 -15.51
N SER A 108 -3.72 16.99 -16.46
CA SER A 108 -2.64 17.98 -16.46
C SER A 108 -3.15 19.40 -16.64
N ASP A 109 -4.17 19.60 -17.45
CA ASP A 109 -4.82 20.91 -17.64
C ASP A 109 -5.40 21.41 -16.30
N ALA A 110 -6.13 20.56 -15.57
CA ALA A 110 -6.68 20.91 -14.27
C ALA A 110 -5.58 21.17 -13.22
N VAL A 111 -4.48 20.38 -13.26
CA VAL A 111 -3.30 20.59 -12.39
C VAL A 111 -2.61 21.90 -12.75
N GLY A 112 -2.44 22.20 -14.04
CA GLY A 112 -1.83 23.45 -14.55
C GLY A 112 -2.58 24.69 -14.12
N ASP A 113 -3.90 24.66 -14.22
CA ASP A 113 -4.82 25.74 -13.83
C ASP A 113 -4.94 25.90 -12.30
N ARG A 114 -4.39 24.98 -11.52
CA ARG A 114 -4.54 24.92 -10.05
C ARG A 114 -6.01 24.98 -9.62
N ARG A 115 -6.88 24.31 -10.34
CA ARG A 115 -8.32 24.26 -10.04
C ARG A 115 -8.72 22.89 -9.53
N TYR A 116 -9.66 22.90 -8.62
CA TYR A 116 -10.31 21.65 -8.21
C TYR A 116 -11.00 20.98 -9.40
N ALA A 117 -10.74 19.70 -9.56
CA ALA A 117 -11.45 18.83 -10.47
C ALA A 117 -11.45 17.40 -9.93
N THR A 118 -12.52 16.66 -10.18
CA THR A 118 -12.59 15.22 -9.88
C THR A 118 -12.79 14.45 -11.17
N PHE A 119 -11.90 13.51 -11.42
CA PHE A 119 -11.94 12.61 -12.58
C PHE A 119 -12.29 11.20 -12.13
N LEU A 120 -13.19 10.53 -12.84
CA LEU A 120 -13.40 9.09 -12.75
C LEU A 120 -12.63 8.44 -13.91
N LEU A 121 -11.47 7.83 -13.60
CA LEU A 121 -10.66 7.11 -14.58
C LEU A 121 -11.13 5.66 -14.65
N HIS A 122 -12.04 5.39 -15.57
CA HIS A 122 -12.59 4.07 -15.84
C HIS A 122 -11.72 3.35 -16.87
N GLY A 123 -10.90 2.42 -16.42
CA GLY A 123 -10.01 1.67 -17.30
C GLY A 123 -10.01 0.19 -16.97
N VAL A 124 -10.10 -0.67 -17.97
CA VAL A 124 -10.03 -2.13 -17.78
C VAL A 124 -8.75 -2.55 -17.06
N THR A 125 -8.77 -3.74 -16.45
CA THR A 125 -7.56 -4.29 -15.84
C THR A 125 -6.48 -4.45 -16.90
N GLY A 126 -5.27 -3.92 -16.64
CA GLY A 126 -4.19 -3.91 -17.63
C GLY A 126 -4.23 -2.72 -18.62
N SER A 127 -5.13 -1.75 -18.46
CA SER A 127 -5.11 -0.52 -19.27
C SER A 127 -4.00 0.47 -18.89
N GLY A 128 -3.24 0.19 -17.82
CA GLY A 128 -2.11 1.02 -17.40
C GLY A 128 -2.51 2.30 -16.66
N LYS A 129 -3.62 2.28 -15.89
CA LYS A 129 -4.04 3.40 -15.01
C LYS A 129 -2.89 3.93 -14.15
N THR A 130 -2.05 3.05 -13.63
CA THR A 130 -0.92 3.41 -12.78
C THR A 130 0.09 4.32 -13.47
N GLU A 131 0.31 4.14 -14.79
CA GLU A 131 1.20 5.03 -15.55
C GLU A 131 0.64 6.46 -15.65
N VAL A 132 -0.68 6.58 -15.80
CA VAL A 132 -1.35 7.89 -15.77
C VAL A 132 -1.18 8.55 -14.40
N TYR A 133 -1.29 7.78 -13.29
CA TYR A 133 -1.06 8.31 -11.94
C TYR A 133 0.37 8.81 -11.74
N ILE A 134 1.34 8.01 -12.17
CA ILE A 134 2.77 8.36 -12.10
C ILE A 134 3.06 9.62 -12.92
N ALA A 135 2.56 9.68 -14.15
CA ALA A 135 2.76 10.82 -15.02
C ALA A 135 2.09 12.10 -14.45
N ALA A 136 0.88 11.98 -13.92
CA ALA A 136 0.18 13.10 -13.26
C ALA A 136 0.93 13.60 -12.02
N LEU A 137 1.46 12.68 -11.18
CA LEU A 137 2.28 13.03 -10.03
C LEU A 137 3.55 13.78 -10.42
N LYS A 138 4.25 13.34 -11.48
CA LYS A 138 5.43 14.06 -12.01
C LYS A 138 5.09 15.52 -12.36
N ARG A 139 3.91 15.76 -12.95
CA ARG A 139 3.43 17.11 -13.27
C ARG A 139 3.18 17.96 -12.02
N VAL A 140 2.59 17.37 -11.01
CA VAL A 140 2.30 18.02 -9.72
C VAL A 140 3.59 18.37 -8.99
N LEU A 141 4.54 17.44 -8.90
CA LEU A 141 5.84 17.68 -8.26
C LEU A 141 6.67 18.73 -8.99
N ALA A 142 6.61 18.77 -10.31
CA ALA A 142 7.28 19.83 -11.11
C ALA A 142 6.76 21.24 -10.80
N GLN A 143 5.55 21.36 -10.25
CA GLN A 143 4.98 22.63 -9.76
C GLN A 143 5.29 22.91 -8.27
N GLY A 144 6.11 22.09 -7.62
CA GLY A 144 6.39 22.18 -6.18
C GLY A 144 5.18 21.83 -5.30
N ARG A 145 4.21 21.07 -5.84
CA ARG A 145 3.04 20.59 -5.09
C ARG A 145 3.25 19.13 -4.68
N THR A 146 2.37 18.65 -3.83
CA THR A 146 2.46 17.29 -3.24
C THR A 146 1.31 16.40 -3.67
N GLY A 147 1.45 15.09 -3.48
CA GLY A 147 0.45 14.11 -3.88
C GLY A 147 0.16 13.02 -2.86
N ILE A 148 -1.06 12.49 -2.89
CA ILE A 148 -1.48 11.33 -2.11
C ILE A 148 -1.95 10.26 -3.08
N ILE A 149 -1.51 9.01 -2.84
CA ILE A 149 -2.01 7.84 -3.54
C ILE A 149 -2.62 6.89 -2.51
N LEU A 150 -3.91 6.68 -2.65
CA LEU A 150 -4.61 5.66 -1.89
C LEU A 150 -4.63 4.36 -2.70
N VAL A 151 -4.15 3.29 -2.08
CA VAL A 151 -4.14 1.94 -2.65
C VAL A 151 -4.80 1.01 -1.63
N PRO A 152 -5.68 0.10 -2.02
CA PRO A 152 -6.23 -0.90 -1.09
C PRO A 152 -5.11 -1.65 -0.37
N GLU A 153 -5.32 -1.99 0.90
CA GLU A 153 -4.27 -2.62 1.72
C GLU A 153 -3.76 -3.93 1.09
N ILE A 154 -4.64 -4.70 0.47
CA ILE A 154 -4.30 -5.93 -0.26
C ILE A 154 -3.49 -5.70 -1.54
N ALA A 155 -3.59 -4.51 -2.14
CA ALA A 155 -2.87 -4.12 -3.35
C ALA A 155 -1.58 -3.34 -3.05
N LEU A 156 -1.34 -2.96 -1.79
CA LEU A 156 -0.12 -2.30 -1.34
C LEU A 156 1.00 -3.34 -1.15
N THR A 157 1.40 -3.96 -2.23
CA THR A 157 2.49 -4.96 -2.26
C THR A 157 3.86 -4.28 -2.35
N PRO A 158 4.95 -4.97 -1.98
CA PRO A 158 6.31 -4.48 -2.20
C PRO A 158 6.56 -4.07 -3.66
N GLN A 159 6.02 -4.80 -4.63
CA GLN A 159 6.15 -4.48 -6.06
C GLN A 159 5.46 -3.16 -6.41
N THR A 160 4.26 -2.91 -5.87
CA THR A 160 3.56 -1.63 -6.07
C THR A 160 4.39 -0.48 -5.52
N VAL A 161 4.91 -0.62 -4.31
CA VAL A 161 5.75 0.39 -3.66
C VAL A 161 7.04 0.62 -4.47
N GLN A 162 7.72 -0.45 -4.90
CA GLN A 162 8.93 -0.35 -5.71
C GLN A 162 8.71 0.34 -7.05
N ARG A 163 7.56 0.11 -7.71
CA ARG A 163 7.19 0.79 -8.95
C ARG A 163 7.15 2.32 -8.77
N PHE A 164 6.54 2.80 -7.70
CA PHE A 164 6.55 4.25 -7.40
C PHE A 164 7.94 4.72 -6.96
N ARG A 165 8.66 3.93 -6.17
CA ARG A 165 10.02 4.28 -5.72
C ARG A 165 10.99 4.43 -6.89
N ALA A 166 10.87 3.60 -7.94
CA ALA A 166 11.67 3.72 -9.16
C ALA A 166 11.52 5.09 -9.84
N HIS A 167 10.34 5.72 -9.76
CA HIS A 167 10.08 7.02 -10.38
C HIS A 167 10.35 8.22 -9.48
N PHE A 168 10.24 8.07 -8.15
CA PHE A 168 10.23 9.20 -7.21
C PHE A 168 11.28 9.09 -6.11
N GLY A 169 12.01 7.98 -6.02
CA GLY A 169 13.06 7.78 -5.03
C GLY A 169 12.59 7.98 -3.59
N ASP A 170 13.35 8.77 -2.86
CA ASP A 170 13.11 9.06 -1.44
C ASP A 170 12.02 10.12 -1.18
N GLN A 171 11.38 10.64 -2.23
CA GLN A 171 10.27 11.58 -2.08
C GLN A 171 8.97 10.93 -1.60
N ILE A 172 8.97 9.59 -1.46
CA ILE A 172 7.80 8.79 -1.08
C ILE A 172 7.84 8.45 0.41
N ALA A 173 6.74 8.64 1.11
CA ALA A 173 6.46 8.03 2.40
C ALA A 173 5.35 6.99 2.26
N VAL A 174 5.63 5.76 2.65
CA VAL A 174 4.66 4.66 2.67
C VAL A 174 4.01 4.59 4.04
N LEU A 175 2.68 4.49 4.07
CA LEU A 175 1.88 4.36 5.29
C LEU A 175 1.07 3.07 5.20
N HIS A 176 1.19 2.15 6.17
CA HIS A 176 0.37 0.93 6.23
C HIS A 176 0.16 0.45 7.68
N SER A 177 -0.77 -0.50 7.86
CA SER A 177 -1.18 -0.97 9.19
C SER A 177 -0.08 -1.71 9.96
N GLN A 178 0.81 -2.40 9.26
CA GLN A 178 1.88 -3.22 9.86
C GLN A 178 3.11 -2.40 10.31
N MET A 179 3.13 -1.09 10.04
CA MET A 179 4.21 -0.22 10.52
C MET A 179 4.22 -0.14 12.05
N SER A 180 5.41 -0.18 12.63
CA SER A 180 5.60 0.16 14.03
C SER A 180 5.19 1.61 14.31
N MET A 181 4.89 1.92 15.56
CA MET A 181 4.57 3.30 15.98
C MET A 181 5.68 4.29 15.63
N GLY A 182 6.95 3.83 15.70
CA GLY A 182 8.11 4.65 15.37
C GLY A 182 8.22 4.97 13.88
N GLU A 183 8.07 3.99 13.02
CA GLU A 183 8.08 4.17 11.56
C GLU A 183 6.95 5.08 11.10
N ARG A 184 5.74 4.87 11.63
CA ARG A 184 4.57 5.70 11.33
C ARG A 184 4.82 7.15 11.75
N TYR A 185 5.40 7.36 12.93
CA TYR A 185 5.74 8.69 13.42
C TYR A 185 6.79 9.37 12.54
N ASP A 186 7.85 8.64 12.15
CA ASP A 186 8.93 9.14 11.32
C ASP A 186 8.43 9.50 9.90
N ALA A 187 7.60 8.64 9.28
CA ALA A 187 6.95 8.90 8.00
C ALA A 187 6.05 10.14 8.06
N TRP A 188 5.25 10.25 9.12
CA TRP A 188 4.36 11.40 9.33
C TRP A 188 5.13 12.72 9.47
N ARG A 189 6.23 12.70 10.20
CA ARG A 189 7.13 13.86 10.33
C ARG A 189 7.83 14.20 9.01
N ALA A 190 8.26 13.21 8.24
CA ALA A 190 8.88 13.42 6.94
C ALA A 190 7.93 14.14 5.98
N LEU A 191 6.66 13.70 5.91
CA LEU A 191 5.62 14.35 5.12
C LEU A 191 5.34 15.78 5.60
N ARG A 192 5.16 15.97 6.91
CA ARG A 192 4.87 17.29 7.48
C ARG A 192 6.00 18.29 7.30
N ALA A 193 7.25 17.82 7.36
CA ALA A 193 8.44 18.65 7.17
C ALA A 193 8.80 18.88 5.69
N GLY A 194 8.04 18.31 4.74
CA GLY A 194 8.29 18.44 3.29
C GLY A 194 9.50 17.65 2.79
N ARG A 195 10.05 16.71 3.58
CA ARG A 195 11.11 15.80 3.12
C ARG A 195 10.59 14.77 2.13
N CYS A 196 9.36 14.32 2.33
CA CYS A 196 8.63 13.50 1.37
C CYS A 196 7.48 14.33 0.80
N SER A 197 7.31 14.27 -0.51
CA SER A 197 6.29 14.99 -1.26
C SER A 197 5.11 14.13 -1.66
N ILE A 198 5.23 12.81 -1.51
CA ILE A 198 4.21 11.83 -1.87
C ILE A 198 3.91 10.93 -0.67
N ALA A 199 2.64 10.78 -0.34
CA ALA A 199 2.16 9.77 0.60
C ALA A 199 1.47 8.64 -0.16
N ILE A 200 1.88 7.38 0.08
CA ILE A 200 1.24 6.19 -0.48
C ILE A 200 0.74 5.32 0.67
N GLY A 201 -0.49 4.86 0.59
CA GLY A 201 -1.01 3.96 1.61
C GLY A 201 -2.50 3.67 1.48
N PRO A 202 -3.04 2.85 2.40
CA PRO A 202 -4.44 2.53 2.41
C PRO A 202 -5.28 3.71 2.93
N ARG A 203 -6.50 3.42 3.31
CA ARG A 203 -7.50 4.38 3.80
C ARG A 203 -6.96 5.53 4.64
N SER A 204 -6.10 5.25 5.62
CA SER A 204 -5.58 6.26 6.54
C SER A 204 -4.63 7.27 5.90
N ALA A 205 -4.02 6.94 4.77
CA ALA A 205 -3.10 7.83 4.05
C ALA A 205 -3.82 9.08 3.51
N VAL A 206 -5.15 9.05 3.38
CA VAL A 206 -5.93 10.25 3.01
C VAL A 206 -5.74 11.39 3.99
N LEU A 207 -5.32 11.11 5.23
CA LEU A 207 -5.07 12.10 6.29
C LEU A 207 -3.59 12.53 6.40
N ALA A 208 -2.72 12.10 5.48
CA ALA A 208 -1.29 12.45 5.49
C ALA A 208 -1.08 13.98 5.57
N PRO A 209 -0.14 14.48 6.41
CA PRO A 209 0.00 15.90 6.70
C PRO A 209 0.78 16.66 5.62
N LEU A 210 0.47 16.41 4.36
CA LEU A 210 1.06 17.09 3.22
C LEU A 210 0.52 18.52 3.09
N GLN A 211 1.44 19.44 2.85
CA GLN A 211 1.12 20.83 2.51
C GLN A 211 1.14 21.03 1.00
N ASN A 212 0.49 22.07 0.50
CA ASN A 212 0.43 22.41 -0.91
C ASN A 212 0.00 21.22 -1.79
N LEU A 213 -1.09 20.57 -1.41
CA LEU A 213 -1.58 19.36 -2.07
C LEU A 213 -2.07 19.67 -3.50
N GLY A 214 -1.58 18.92 -4.49
CA GLY A 214 -1.92 19.09 -5.91
C GLY A 214 -2.73 17.96 -6.50
N LEU A 215 -2.57 16.74 -5.97
CA LEU A 215 -3.23 15.56 -6.50
C LEU A 215 -3.56 14.56 -5.41
N ILE A 216 -4.74 13.99 -5.45
CA ILE A 216 -5.10 12.79 -4.70
C ILE A 216 -5.57 11.74 -5.71
N VAL A 217 -4.93 10.58 -5.70
CA VAL A 217 -5.36 9.40 -6.45
C VAL A 217 -5.99 8.41 -5.48
N VAL A 218 -7.12 7.85 -5.87
CA VAL A 218 -7.78 6.73 -5.17
C VAL A 218 -7.84 5.58 -6.17
N ASP A 219 -6.90 4.65 -6.06
CA ASP A 219 -6.89 3.46 -6.92
C ASP A 219 -7.89 2.43 -6.41
N GLU A 220 -8.54 1.69 -7.31
CA GLU A 220 -9.64 0.77 -7.04
C GLU A 220 -10.70 1.42 -6.10
N GLU A 221 -11.23 2.58 -6.51
CA GLU A 221 -12.10 3.45 -5.69
C GLU A 221 -13.35 2.77 -5.13
N HIS A 222 -13.77 1.68 -5.79
CA HIS A 222 -14.92 0.84 -5.41
C HIS A 222 -14.65 -0.05 -4.18
N GLU A 223 -13.38 -0.17 -3.76
CA GLU A 223 -12.98 -1.14 -2.73
C GLU A 223 -13.57 -0.79 -1.35
N HIS A 224 -14.26 -1.75 -0.77
CA HIS A 224 -14.94 -1.56 0.52
C HIS A 224 -14.02 -1.24 1.70
N SER A 225 -12.73 -1.59 1.61
CA SER A 225 -11.73 -1.31 2.64
C SER A 225 -11.50 0.20 2.87
N TYR A 226 -11.90 1.04 1.92
CA TYR A 226 -11.88 2.50 2.09
C TYR A 226 -12.93 3.03 3.06
N LYS A 227 -13.93 2.23 3.42
CA LYS A 227 -14.90 2.57 4.47
C LYS A 227 -14.38 2.16 5.84
N GLN A 228 -14.29 3.13 6.76
CA GLN A 228 -14.03 2.86 8.17
C GLN A 228 -15.34 2.59 8.89
N PHE A 229 -15.53 1.36 9.37
CA PHE A 229 -16.70 0.98 10.15
C PHE A 229 -16.46 1.17 11.65
N ASP A 230 -15.23 0.91 12.11
CA ASP A 230 -14.79 1.02 13.49
C ASP A 230 -13.27 1.28 13.51
N PRO A 231 -12.72 2.09 14.44
CA PRO A 231 -13.42 2.97 15.39
C PRO A 231 -14.01 4.25 14.74
N SER A 232 -14.69 5.06 15.55
CA SER A 232 -15.08 6.43 15.18
C SER A 232 -13.82 7.32 15.05
N PRO A 233 -13.81 8.32 14.11
CA PRO A 233 -14.86 8.69 13.15
C PRO A 233 -15.01 7.71 12.01
N ARG A 234 -16.28 7.42 11.65
CA ARG A 234 -16.60 6.53 10.53
C ARG A 234 -16.65 7.31 9.24
N TYR A 235 -15.56 7.28 8.46
CA TYR A 235 -15.44 7.99 7.19
C TYR A 235 -15.24 7.02 6.03
N HIS A 236 -15.45 7.51 4.81
CA HIS A 236 -15.06 6.83 3.58
C HIS A 236 -13.89 7.60 2.95
N ALA A 237 -12.74 6.95 2.75
CA ALA A 237 -11.54 7.63 2.29
C ALA A 237 -11.69 8.25 0.89
N ARG A 238 -12.44 7.62 -0.03
CA ARG A 238 -12.78 8.20 -1.34
C ARG A 238 -13.48 9.56 -1.17
N ASP A 239 -14.50 9.63 -0.33
CA ASP A 239 -15.28 10.84 -0.15
C ASP A 239 -14.45 11.94 0.55
N VAL A 240 -13.62 11.54 1.52
CA VAL A 240 -12.64 12.45 2.14
C VAL A 240 -11.60 12.94 1.13
N ALA A 241 -11.14 12.08 0.21
CA ALA A 241 -10.20 12.45 -0.84
C ALA A 241 -10.78 13.55 -1.76
N VAL A 242 -12.03 13.38 -2.21
CA VAL A 242 -12.73 14.37 -3.03
C VAL A 242 -12.90 15.69 -2.28
N LEU A 243 -13.36 15.65 -1.03
CA LEU A 243 -13.54 16.84 -0.20
C LEU A 243 -12.19 17.53 0.06
N ARG A 244 -11.16 16.76 0.41
CA ARG A 244 -9.83 17.30 0.67
C ARG A 244 -9.20 17.93 -0.57
N ALA A 245 -9.39 17.32 -1.75
CA ALA A 245 -8.98 17.92 -3.01
C ALA A 245 -9.68 19.25 -3.25
N HIS A 246 -10.99 19.32 -3.03
CA HIS A 246 -11.76 20.56 -3.14
C HIS A 246 -11.24 21.67 -2.19
N MET A 247 -10.94 21.32 -0.95
CA MET A 247 -10.43 22.28 0.05
C MET A 247 -9.02 22.81 -0.25
N ASN A 248 -8.27 22.17 -1.16
CA ASN A 248 -6.88 22.51 -1.48
C ASN A 248 -6.70 22.94 -2.95
N ASP A 249 -7.77 23.21 -3.70
CA ASP A 249 -7.72 23.47 -5.14
C ASP A 249 -6.84 22.42 -5.86
N ALA A 250 -7.05 21.15 -5.50
CA ALA A 250 -6.30 20.01 -5.99
C ALA A 250 -7.17 19.14 -6.90
N VAL A 251 -6.51 18.31 -7.70
CA VAL A 251 -7.17 17.32 -8.54
C VAL A 251 -7.38 16.03 -7.74
N CYS A 252 -8.56 15.41 -7.88
CA CYS A 252 -8.84 14.07 -7.38
C CYS A 252 -9.06 13.12 -8.56
N VAL A 253 -8.33 12.00 -8.60
CA VAL A 253 -8.50 10.95 -9.61
C VAL A 253 -8.99 9.68 -8.92
N LEU A 254 -10.19 9.26 -9.26
CA LEU A 254 -10.81 8.00 -8.80
C LEU A 254 -10.63 6.96 -9.88
N GLY A 255 -9.75 5.98 -9.68
CA GLY A 255 -9.45 4.95 -10.67
C GLY A 255 -10.11 3.62 -10.36
N SER A 256 -10.69 2.99 -11.36
CA SER A 256 -11.29 1.66 -11.23
C SER A 256 -11.49 0.97 -12.58
N ALA A 257 -11.46 -0.36 -12.58
CA ALA A 257 -11.96 -1.17 -13.69
C ALA A 257 -13.47 -1.42 -13.57
N THR A 258 -14.00 -1.35 -12.35
CA THR A 258 -15.39 -1.60 -11.99
C THR A 258 -15.89 -0.49 -11.06
N PRO A 259 -16.10 0.74 -11.58
CA PRO A 259 -16.48 1.87 -10.76
C PRO A 259 -17.70 1.61 -9.89
N SER A 260 -17.71 2.18 -8.69
CA SER A 260 -18.88 2.16 -7.83
C SER A 260 -20.06 2.89 -8.48
N LEU A 261 -21.28 2.49 -8.13
CA LEU A 261 -22.48 3.15 -8.66
C LEU A 261 -22.51 4.63 -8.33
N GLU A 262 -22.08 5.01 -7.14
CA GLU A 262 -22.01 6.41 -6.69
C GLU A 262 -21.05 7.23 -7.55
N SER A 263 -19.86 6.71 -7.83
CA SER A 263 -18.87 7.40 -8.68
C SER A 263 -19.36 7.50 -10.13
N ARG A 264 -19.96 6.44 -10.65
CA ARG A 264 -20.53 6.43 -11.99
C ARG A 264 -21.67 7.45 -12.13
N MET A 265 -22.62 7.47 -11.19
CA MET A 265 -23.71 8.44 -11.17
C MET A 265 -23.21 9.88 -11.04
N ASN A 266 -22.20 10.13 -10.22
CA ASN A 266 -21.60 11.46 -10.12
C ASN A 266 -20.93 11.89 -11.43
N ALA A 267 -20.37 10.98 -12.20
CA ALA A 267 -19.86 11.26 -13.54
C ALA A 267 -21.01 11.56 -14.54
N GLU A 268 -22.09 10.78 -14.51
CA GLU A 268 -23.27 11.01 -15.36
C GLU A 268 -23.95 12.36 -15.05
N TRP A 269 -23.97 12.78 -13.80
CA TRP A 269 -24.51 14.08 -13.39
C TRP A 269 -23.53 15.25 -13.63
N GLY A 270 -22.35 14.99 -14.22
CA GLY A 270 -21.37 16.01 -14.53
C GLY A 270 -20.60 16.56 -13.31
N LYS A 271 -20.74 15.92 -12.13
CA LYS A 271 -19.93 16.28 -10.95
C LYS A 271 -18.49 15.81 -11.07
N TYR A 272 -18.28 14.67 -11.74
CA TYR A 272 -16.97 14.13 -12.08
C TYR A 272 -16.81 14.10 -13.59
N THR A 273 -15.59 14.28 -14.07
CA THR A 273 -15.27 14.09 -15.49
C THR A 273 -14.91 12.63 -15.71
N LEU A 274 -15.62 11.95 -16.61
CA LEU A 274 -15.32 10.57 -16.97
C LEU A 274 -14.15 10.54 -17.95
N LEU A 275 -13.14 9.74 -17.65
CA LEU A 275 -12.03 9.40 -18.53
C LEU A 275 -12.05 7.89 -18.77
N GLU A 276 -12.03 7.45 -20.03
CA GLU A 276 -12.19 6.05 -20.38
C GLU A 276 -10.89 5.48 -21.00
N MET A 277 -10.50 4.31 -20.50
CA MET A 277 -9.38 3.51 -21.01
C MET A 277 -9.86 2.08 -21.27
N PRO A 278 -10.59 1.85 -22.38
CA PRO A 278 -11.31 0.60 -22.61
C PRO A 278 -10.41 -0.56 -23.06
N GLU A 279 -9.17 -0.28 -23.46
CA GLU A 279 -8.26 -1.25 -24.04
C GLU A 279 -7.12 -1.60 -23.06
N ARG A 280 -6.65 -2.84 -23.14
CA ARG A 280 -5.41 -3.25 -22.45
C ARG A 280 -4.20 -2.73 -23.20
N VAL A 281 -3.16 -2.37 -22.45
CA VAL A 281 -1.87 -2.01 -23.07
C VAL A 281 -1.26 -3.25 -23.71
N PRO A 282 -0.82 -3.17 -24.97
CA PRO A 282 -0.06 -4.26 -25.62
C PRO A 282 1.19 -4.61 -24.81
N ASP A 283 1.53 -5.89 -24.83
CA ASP A 283 2.79 -6.37 -24.28
C ASP A 283 4.00 -5.98 -25.15
N SER A 284 5.19 -6.42 -24.78
CA SER A 284 6.43 -6.19 -25.54
C SER A 284 6.41 -6.77 -26.97
N SER A 285 5.48 -7.67 -27.28
CA SER A 285 5.28 -8.23 -28.62
C SER A 285 4.36 -7.37 -29.50
N GLY A 286 3.77 -6.33 -28.95
CA GLY A 286 2.78 -5.45 -29.62
C GLY A 286 1.37 -6.05 -29.65
N THR A 287 1.12 -7.16 -28.94
CA THR A 287 -0.17 -7.83 -28.89
C THR A 287 -0.91 -7.43 -27.62
N ALA A 288 -2.06 -6.77 -27.75
CA ALA A 288 -2.95 -6.54 -26.60
C ALA A 288 -3.63 -7.86 -26.21
N ALA A 289 -3.52 -8.22 -24.93
CA ALA A 289 -4.22 -9.39 -24.42
C ALA A 289 -5.74 -9.18 -24.54
N GLU A 290 -6.41 -10.06 -25.26
CA GLU A 290 -7.86 -10.03 -25.39
C GLU A 290 -8.56 -10.18 -24.03
N LEU A 291 -9.77 -9.63 -23.93
CA LEU A 291 -10.62 -9.90 -22.77
C LEU A 291 -11.01 -11.38 -22.76
N PRO A 292 -11.11 -12.01 -21.58
CA PRO A 292 -11.47 -13.42 -21.50
C PRO A 292 -12.92 -13.64 -22.00
N GLU A 293 -13.15 -14.79 -22.65
CA GLU A 293 -14.50 -15.24 -22.95
C GLU A 293 -15.30 -15.50 -21.66
N ILE A 294 -16.48 -14.91 -21.56
CA ILE A 294 -17.38 -15.12 -20.43
C ILE A 294 -18.49 -16.07 -20.83
N ARG A 295 -18.60 -17.20 -20.14
CA ARG A 295 -19.66 -18.19 -20.33
C ARG A 295 -20.58 -18.21 -19.10
N VAL A 296 -21.82 -17.82 -19.30
CA VAL A 296 -22.86 -17.87 -18.25
C VAL A 296 -23.56 -19.22 -18.30
N VAL A 297 -23.67 -19.90 -17.16
CA VAL A 297 -24.35 -21.18 -17.01
C VAL A 297 -25.53 -21.04 -16.06
N ASP A 298 -26.70 -21.40 -16.50
CA ASP A 298 -27.93 -21.45 -15.67
C ASP A 298 -27.87 -22.71 -14.77
N LEU A 299 -27.54 -22.52 -13.50
CA LEU A 299 -27.45 -23.60 -12.52
C LEU A 299 -28.83 -24.21 -12.23
N GLY A 300 -29.94 -23.45 -12.32
CA GLY A 300 -31.30 -23.98 -12.15
C GLY A 300 -31.68 -24.96 -13.26
N LEU A 301 -31.24 -24.67 -14.48
CA LEU A 301 -31.44 -25.60 -15.61
C LEU A 301 -30.59 -26.87 -15.47
N GLU A 302 -29.33 -26.71 -15.06
CA GLU A 302 -28.40 -27.84 -14.79
C GLU A 302 -28.93 -28.73 -13.66
N HIS A 303 -29.45 -28.13 -12.58
CA HIS A 303 -30.08 -28.86 -11.48
C HIS A 303 -31.27 -29.73 -11.95
N ARG A 304 -32.19 -29.16 -12.73
CA ARG A 304 -33.31 -29.88 -13.29
C ARG A 304 -32.90 -31.02 -14.21
N LYS A 305 -31.73 -30.92 -14.84
CA LYS A 305 -31.15 -31.98 -15.68
C LYS A 305 -30.27 -32.97 -14.91
N HIS A 306 -30.21 -32.86 -13.60
CA HIS A 306 -29.33 -33.65 -12.75
C HIS A 306 -27.84 -33.60 -13.15
N GLN A 307 -27.37 -32.44 -13.67
CA GLN A 307 -26.03 -32.21 -14.17
C GLN A 307 -25.13 -31.45 -13.15
N LEU A 308 -25.67 -31.12 -11.98
CA LEU A 308 -24.91 -30.53 -10.88
C LEU A 308 -24.27 -31.57 -9.96
N GLU A 309 -23.00 -31.36 -9.62
CA GLU A 309 -22.34 -32.09 -8.54
C GLU A 309 -21.96 -31.10 -7.44
N GLY A 310 -22.76 -31.03 -6.40
CA GLY A 310 -22.66 -30.00 -5.38
C GLY A 310 -22.94 -28.60 -5.96
N ALA A 311 -21.94 -27.72 -5.98
CA ALA A 311 -22.03 -26.38 -6.54
C ALA A 311 -21.42 -26.27 -7.96
N LEU A 312 -20.94 -27.37 -8.53
CA LEU A 312 -20.25 -27.37 -9.81
C LEU A 312 -21.18 -27.83 -10.94
N SER A 313 -21.34 -26.98 -11.95
CA SER A 313 -22.03 -27.34 -13.18
C SER A 313 -21.22 -28.34 -14.01
N ASN A 314 -21.89 -29.12 -14.85
CA ASN A 314 -21.19 -30.02 -15.77
C ASN A 314 -20.24 -29.26 -16.70
N ALA A 315 -20.69 -28.11 -17.23
CA ALA A 315 -19.85 -27.25 -18.08
C ALA A 315 -18.56 -26.79 -17.36
N LEU A 316 -18.64 -26.43 -16.07
CA LEU A 316 -17.47 -26.04 -15.28
C LEU A 316 -16.53 -27.21 -15.04
N ARG A 317 -17.08 -28.39 -14.71
CA ARG A 317 -16.27 -29.60 -14.48
C ARG A 317 -15.53 -30.05 -15.72
N GLU A 318 -16.16 -29.99 -16.89
CA GLU A 318 -15.50 -30.29 -18.18
C GLU A 318 -14.41 -29.28 -18.50
N ALA A 319 -14.67 -27.99 -18.28
CA ALA A 319 -13.67 -26.95 -18.47
C ALA A 319 -12.44 -27.16 -17.55
N ILE A 320 -12.66 -27.49 -16.28
CA ILE A 320 -11.57 -27.79 -15.33
C ILE A 320 -10.77 -29.03 -15.81
N ARG A 321 -11.47 -30.11 -16.21
CA ARG A 321 -10.80 -31.32 -16.68
C ARG A 321 -9.93 -31.04 -17.90
N THR A 322 -10.48 -30.34 -18.88
CA THR A 322 -9.75 -29.97 -20.11
C THR A 322 -8.49 -29.16 -19.81
N ARG A 323 -8.55 -28.23 -18.84
CA ARG A 323 -7.38 -27.42 -18.45
C ARG A 323 -6.33 -28.26 -17.73
N LEU A 324 -6.76 -29.15 -16.83
CA LEU A 324 -5.85 -30.09 -16.14
C LEU A 324 -5.14 -31.04 -17.13
N GLU A 325 -5.88 -31.59 -18.11
CA GLU A 325 -5.29 -32.45 -19.15
C GLU A 325 -4.24 -31.72 -20.01
N ARG A 326 -4.35 -30.40 -20.14
CA ARG A 326 -3.39 -29.54 -20.84
C ARG A 326 -2.25 -29.05 -19.95
N GLY A 327 -2.24 -29.39 -18.66
CA GLY A 327 -1.28 -28.87 -17.69
C GLY A 327 -1.48 -27.39 -17.35
N GLU A 328 -2.66 -26.85 -17.64
CA GLU A 328 -3.02 -25.46 -17.36
C GLU A 328 -3.59 -25.30 -15.94
N GLN A 329 -3.59 -24.08 -15.42
CA GLN A 329 -4.09 -23.75 -14.10
C GLN A 329 -5.55 -23.29 -14.14
N THR A 330 -6.27 -23.55 -13.06
CA THR A 330 -7.66 -23.09 -12.88
C THR A 330 -7.82 -22.33 -11.55
N ILE A 331 -8.40 -21.15 -11.59
CA ILE A 331 -8.76 -20.38 -10.39
C ILE A 331 -10.27 -20.48 -10.21
N LEU A 332 -10.70 -20.97 -9.04
CA LEU A 332 -12.12 -21.08 -8.66
C LEU A 332 -12.45 -20.01 -7.63
N LEU A 333 -13.42 -19.16 -7.93
CA LEU A 333 -13.98 -18.21 -6.99
C LEU A 333 -15.34 -18.70 -6.48
N GLN A 334 -15.41 -19.00 -5.17
CA GLN A 334 -16.66 -19.32 -4.50
C GLN A 334 -17.01 -18.20 -3.52
N ASN A 335 -17.80 -17.24 -3.97
CA ASN A 335 -18.18 -16.08 -3.17
C ASN A 335 -19.38 -16.41 -2.26
N ARG A 336 -19.15 -17.25 -1.23
CA ARG A 336 -20.16 -17.49 -0.19
C ARG A 336 -19.53 -17.68 1.19
N ARG A 337 -20.24 -17.26 2.22
CA ARG A 337 -19.85 -17.48 3.63
C ARG A 337 -20.60 -18.70 4.18
N GLY A 338 -19.88 -19.52 4.94
CA GLY A 338 -20.45 -20.72 5.58
C GLY A 338 -20.66 -21.88 4.60
N TYR A 339 -21.30 -22.96 5.10
CA TYR A 339 -21.56 -24.16 4.33
C TYR A 339 -22.75 -24.01 3.40
N ALA A 340 -23.86 -23.48 3.92
CA ALA A 340 -25.04 -23.13 3.15
C ALA A 340 -25.48 -21.71 3.50
N PRO A 341 -25.43 -20.76 2.54
CA PRO A 341 -25.83 -19.37 2.76
C PRO A 341 -27.33 -19.23 3.00
N VAL A 342 -28.11 -20.15 2.46
CA VAL A 342 -29.56 -20.23 2.61
C VAL A 342 -29.92 -21.67 2.89
N ILE A 343 -30.84 -21.89 3.84
CA ILE A 343 -31.58 -23.14 4.01
C ILE A 343 -33.03 -22.83 3.63
N GLU A 344 -33.57 -23.63 2.78
CA GLU A 344 -34.94 -23.48 2.30
C GLU A 344 -35.69 -24.80 2.42
N CYS A 345 -36.94 -24.76 2.83
CA CYS A 345 -37.81 -25.92 2.82
C CYS A 345 -38.18 -26.29 1.40
N GLU A 346 -37.93 -27.51 0.98
CA GLU A 346 -38.25 -27.99 -0.37
C GLU A 346 -39.75 -27.96 -0.68
N ASP A 347 -40.60 -28.11 0.34
CA ASP A 347 -42.04 -28.19 0.17
C ASP A 347 -42.71 -26.80 0.07
N CYS A 348 -42.27 -25.83 0.88
CA CYS A 348 -42.98 -24.54 0.99
C CYS A 348 -42.08 -23.31 0.75
N GLY A 349 -40.82 -23.46 0.46
CA GLY A 349 -39.87 -22.34 0.22
C GLY A 349 -39.54 -21.53 1.45
N TRP A 350 -39.91 -21.94 2.68
CA TRP A 350 -39.63 -21.21 3.89
C TRP A 350 -38.13 -21.23 4.19
N SER A 351 -37.58 -20.05 4.55
CA SER A 351 -36.18 -19.86 4.95
C SER A 351 -36.08 -19.20 6.32
N PRO A 352 -35.18 -19.65 7.22
CA PRO A 352 -34.95 -18.97 8.47
C PRO A 352 -34.28 -17.61 8.26
N ARG A 353 -34.87 -16.55 8.85
CA ARG A 353 -34.39 -15.17 8.74
C ARG A 353 -33.89 -14.64 10.07
N CYS A 354 -32.98 -13.67 10.02
CA CYS A 354 -32.55 -12.93 11.20
C CYS A 354 -33.67 -12.03 11.69
N ARG A 355 -33.84 -11.94 13.02
CA ARG A 355 -34.89 -11.09 13.63
C ARG A 355 -34.55 -9.60 13.58
N ASP A 356 -33.25 -9.28 13.48
CA ASP A 356 -32.76 -7.90 13.58
C ASP A 356 -32.58 -7.25 12.20
N CYS A 357 -32.22 -7.99 11.17
CA CYS A 357 -31.90 -7.44 9.84
C CYS A 357 -32.64 -8.14 8.67
N ASP A 358 -33.54 -9.04 8.96
CA ASP A 358 -34.40 -9.78 7.99
C ASP A 358 -33.65 -10.52 6.85
N VAL A 359 -32.33 -10.70 6.95
CA VAL A 359 -31.57 -11.53 6.00
C VAL A 359 -31.67 -12.99 6.34
N THR A 360 -31.51 -13.87 5.34
CA THR A 360 -31.46 -15.33 5.57
C THR A 360 -30.26 -15.70 6.44
N LEU A 361 -30.47 -16.63 7.37
CA LEU A 361 -29.40 -17.12 8.22
C LEU A 361 -28.53 -18.13 7.50
N THR A 362 -27.21 -17.99 7.66
CA THR A 362 -26.21 -18.88 7.07
C THR A 362 -25.96 -20.09 7.97
N PHE A 363 -25.99 -21.31 7.41
CA PHE A 363 -25.70 -22.53 8.15
C PHE A 363 -24.22 -22.85 8.18
N HIS A 364 -23.70 -23.10 9.38
CA HIS A 364 -22.32 -23.50 9.66
C HIS A 364 -22.28 -24.99 10.01
N LYS A 365 -21.79 -25.83 9.09
CA LYS A 365 -21.76 -27.30 9.24
C LYS A 365 -20.91 -27.72 10.44
N SER A 366 -19.77 -27.10 10.68
CA SER A 366 -18.83 -27.45 11.77
C SER A 366 -19.46 -27.30 13.16
N LYS A 367 -20.29 -26.28 13.36
CA LYS A 367 -20.98 -26.00 14.63
C LYS A 367 -22.47 -26.33 14.59
N ARG A 368 -22.99 -26.83 13.48
CA ARG A 368 -24.39 -27.21 13.24
C ARG A 368 -25.39 -26.13 13.72
N HIS A 369 -25.09 -24.84 13.44
CA HIS A 369 -25.96 -23.74 13.84
C HIS A 369 -26.16 -22.73 12.70
N LEU A 370 -27.23 -21.98 12.80
CA LEU A 370 -27.56 -20.86 11.93
C LEU A 370 -27.06 -19.56 12.54
N ARG A 371 -26.44 -18.68 11.74
CA ARG A 371 -25.90 -17.39 12.19
C ARG A 371 -26.17 -16.30 11.17
N CYS A 372 -26.54 -15.12 11.66
CA CYS A 372 -26.50 -13.90 10.90
C CYS A 372 -25.04 -13.40 10.77
N HIS A 373 -24.69 -12.84 9.63
CA HIS A 373 -23.37 -12.29 9.33
C HIS A 373 -23.33 -10.75 9.23
N TYR A 374 -24.46 -10.10 9.57
CA TYR A 374 -24.59 -8.65 9.60
C TYR A 374 -24.74 -8.12 11.02
#